data_58db3310fca74b0bf772c88399a0f116
#
_entry.id   58db3310fca74b0bf772c88399a0f116
#
_cell.length_a   1.000
_cell.length_b   1.000
_cell.length_c   1.000
_cell.angle_alpha   90.00
_cell.angle_beta   90.00
_cell.angle_gamma   90.00
#
_symmetry.space_group_name_H-M   'P 1'
#
loop_
_entity.id
_entity.type
_entity.pdbx_description
1 polymer ?
#
loop_
_entity_poly.entity_id
_entity_poly.type
_entity_poly.pdbx_seq_one_letter_code
_entity_poly.pdbx_strand_id
1 'polypeptide(L)'
;SGANLVQSLGLNADAILDPTLWLTKEQWEKLEEPIRVPEKYILVYQLHQNSEMDKYIGILQEKYGMPCLRVDLYYHYVVKKGKHVICPTPGQFISLIKNADYIVSDSFHMTVFSIIFNKKFISIYSQNSFNDRIANILKWLDLEDRHLEQYNDYSTIDKNINYTVVNKLLDTKNQEMRSLLNEKIKLLG
;
A
#
# COMPACT_ATOMS: atom_id res chain seq x y z
N SER A 1 17.54 -2.05 -5.58
CA SER A 1 17.23 -2.33 -4.16
C SER A 1 18.44 -2.01 -3.29
N GLY A 2 18.23 -1.84 -1.97
CA GLY A 2 19.33 -1.66 -1.01
C GLY A 2 20.34 -2.80 -1.06
N ALA A 3 19.89 -4.04 -1.25
CA ALA A 3 20.78 -5.19 -1.41
C ALA A 3 21.70 -5.06 -2.63
N ASN A 4 21.19 -4.61 -3.77
CA ASN A 4 22.01 -4.39 -4.98
C ASN A 4 23.10 -3.33 -4.73
N LEU A 5 22.78 -2.26 -4.00
CA LEU A 5 23.76 -1.25 -3.63
C LEU A 5 24.85 -1.82 -2.74
N VAL A 6 24.49 -2.59 -1.71
CA VAL A 6 25.47 -3.24 -0.82
C VAL A 6 26.34 -4.24 -1.58
N GLN A 7 25.73 -5.03 -2.47
CA GLN A 7 26.46 -5.97 -3.35
C GLN A 7 27.43 -5.26 -4.30
N SER A 8 27.06 -4.06 -4.82
CA SER A 8 27.96 -3.26 -5.66
C SER A 8 29.20 -2.76 -4.93
N LEU A 9 29.19 -2.74 -3.61
CA LEU A 9 30.33 -2.45 -2.74
C LEU A 9 31.17 -3.69 -2.38
N GLY A 10 30.90 -4.85 -3.00
CA GLY A 10 31.61 -6.10 -2.74
C GLY A 10 31.19 -6.82 -1.45
N LEU A 11 30.06 -6.42 -0.85
CA LEU A 11 29.54 -7.02 0.38
C LEU A 11 28.35 -7.94 0.08
N ASN A 12 28.20 -9.00 0.86
CA ASN A 12 27.04 -9.89 0.75
C ASN A 12 25.80 -9.22 1.38
N ALA A 13 24.70 -9.19 0.63
CA ALA A 13 23.43 -8.69 1.11
C ALA A 13 22.28 -9.46 0.46
N ASP A 14 21.30 -9.82 1.26
CA ASP A 14 20.05 -10.45 0.83
C ASP A 14 18.90 -9.44 0.92
N ALA A 15 18.03 -9.42 -0.09
CA ALA A 15 16.81 -8.63 -0.06
C ALA A 15 15.73 -9.43 0.68
N ILE A 16 15.13 -8.83 1.69
CA ILE A 16 14.01 -9.41 2.43
C ILE A 16 12.74 -8.60 2.20
N LEU A 17 11.58 -9.22 2.41
CA LEU A 17 10.31 -8.53 2.42
C LEU A 17 10.23 -7.57 3.61
N ASP A 18 9.45 -6.50 3.43
CA ASP A 18 9.13 -5.61 4.53
C ASP A 18 8.41 -6.39 5.65
N PRO A 19 8.75 -6.19 6.93
CA PRO A 19 8.15 -6.94 8.05
C PRO A 19 6.62 -6.85 8.12
N THR A 20 6.00 -5.80 7.58
CA THR A 20 4.54 -5.68 7.51
C THR A 20 3.89 -6.80 6.70
N LEU A 21 4.60 -7.39 5.73
CA LEU A 21 4.14 -8.51 4.92
C LEU A 21 4.26 -9.87 5.63
N TRP A 22 4.89 -9.94 6.79
CA TRP A 22 5.08 -11.21 7.54
C TRP A 22 3.85 -11.60 8.37
N LEU A 23 2.95 -10.66 8.61
CA LEU A 23 1.69 -10.91 9.29
C LEU A 23 0.58 -11.12 8.27
N THR A 24 -0.30 -12.07 8.55
CA THR A 24 -1.49 -12.31 7.74
C THR A 24 -2.54 -11.24 7.97
N LYS A 25 -3.52 -11.16 7.07
CA LYS A 25 -4.69 -10.29 7.21
C LYS A 25 -5.37 -10.49 8.57
N GLU A 26 -5.61 -11.74 8.97
CA GLU A 26 -6.27 -12.09 10.23
C GLU A 26 -5.45 -11.68 11.45
N GLN A 27 -4.13 -11.67 11.33
CA GLN A 27 -3.25 -11.19 12.41
C GLN A 27 -3.32 -9.67 12.53
N TRP A 28 -3.35 -8.94 11.42
CA TRP A 28 -3.54 -7.50 11.41
C TRP A 28 -4.93 -7.10 11.91
N GLU A 29 -5.98 -7.83 11.55
CA GLU A 29 -7.36 -7.58 12.00
C GLU A 29 -7.51 -7.67 13.55
N LYS A 30 -6.66 -8.42 14.25
CA LYS A 30 -6.67 -8.45 15.72
C LYS A 30 -6.29 -7.11 16.37
N LEU A 31 -5.66 -6.22 15.62
CA LEU A 31 -5.29 -4.88 16.08
C LEU A 31 -6.34 -3.83 15.70
N GLU A 32 -7.43 -4.24 15.03
CA GLU A 32 -8.47 -3.33 14.57
C GLU A 32 -9.12 -2.58 15.74
N GLU A 33 -9.25 -1.28 15.58
CA GLU A 33 -9.99 -0.40 16.49
C GLU A 33 -11.14 0.28 15.74
N PRO A 34 -12.31 0.45 16.37
CA PRO A 34 -13.46 1.06 15.71
C PRO A 34 -13.18 2.52 15.36
N ILE A 35 -13.64 2.91 14.18
CA ILE A 35 -13.66 4.30 13.72
C ILE A 35 -14.93 4.55 12.91
N ARG A 36 -15.56 5.72 13.11
CA ARG A 36 -16.76 6.08 12.36
C ARG A 36 -16.39 6.54 10.95
N VAL A 37 -16.81 5.77 9.96
CA VAL A 37 -16.59 6.04 8.53
C VAL A 37 -17.91 6.03 7.75
N PRO A 38 -17.97 6.58 6.53
CA PRO A 38 -19.07 6.34 5.59
C PRO A 38 -19.20 4.85 5.27
N GLU A 39 -20.40 4.41 4.87
CA GLU A 39 -20.65 3.03 4.45
C GLU A 39 -19.77 2.64 3.23
N LYS A 40 -19.60 3.58 2.29
CA LYS A 40 -18.75 3.42 1.10
C LYS A 40 -17.83 4.62 0.97
N TYR A 41 -16.57 4.39 0.64
CA TYR A 41 -15.60 5.47 0.47
C TYR A 41 -14.36 5.07 -0.32
N ILE A 42 -13.72 6.07 -0.89
CA ILE A 42 -12.38 5.97 -1.44
C ILE A 42 -11.41 6.41 -0.35
N LEU A 43 -10.54 5.52 0.10
CA LEU A 43 -9.48 5.86 1.05
C LEU A 43 -8.29 6.45 0.30
N VAL A 44 -7.82 7.59 0.76
CA VAL A 44 -6.63 8.27 0.20
C VAL A 44 -5.60 8.47 1.29
N TYR A 45 -4.38 7.99 1.01
CA TYR A 45 -3.22 8.28 1.83
C TYR A 45 -2.11 8.84 0.94
N GLN A 46 -1.95 10.16 0.99
CA GLN A 46 -1.08 10.93 0.13
C GLN A 46 0.02 11.60 0.95
N LEU A 47 1.27 11.19 0.74
CA LEU A 47 2.43 11.70 1.46
C LEU A 47 3.07 12.91 0.78
N HIS A 48 2.94 13.01 -0.54
CA HIS A 48 3.58 14.06 -1.34
C HIS A 48 2.52 14.93 -2.02
N GLN A 49 2.82 16.22 -2.18
CA GLN A 49 1.95 17.09 -2.96
C GLN A 49 1.97 16.66 -4.43
N ASN A 50 0.78 16.39 -4.98
CA ASN A 50 0.61 15.97 -6.37
C ASN A 50 -0.79 16.40 -6.85
N SER A 51 -0.85 17.49 -7.64
CA SER A 51 -2.10 18.04 -8.14
C SER A 51 -2.81 17.12 -9.12
N GLU A 52 -2.10 16.30 -9.88
CA GLU A 52 -2.69 15.35 -10.82
C GLU A 52 -3.36 14.19 -10.06
N MET A 53 -2.75 13.73 -8.97
CA MET A 53 -3.38 12.78 -8.07
C MET A 53 -4.67 13.35 -7.45
N ASP A 54 -4.66 14.64 -7.05
CA ASP A 54 -5.84 15.29 -6.49
C ASP A 54 -6.98 15.41 -7.52
N LYS A 55 -6.67 15.72 -8.78
CA LYS A 55 -7.64 15.72 -9.89
C LYS A 55 -8.18 14.31 -10.16
N TYR A 56 -7.30 13.30 -10.23
CA TYR A 56 -7.67 11.91 -10.42
C TYR A 56 -8.66 11.43 -9.36
N ILE A 57 -8.38 11.72 -8.09
CA ILE A 57 -9.27 11.39 -6.96
C ILE A 57 -10.61 12.10 -7.09
N GLY A 58 -10.63 13.37 -7.50
CA GLY A 58 -11.88 14.11 -7.72
C GLY A 58 -12.77 13.45 -8.77
N ILE A 59 -12.20 13.00 -9.88
CA ILE A 59 -12.93 12.29 -10.95
C ILE A 59 -13.43 10.92 -10.46
N LEU A 60 -12.64 10.19 -9.66
CA LEU A 60 -13.12 8.92 -9.07
C LEU A 60 -14.29 9.15 -8.11
N GLN A 61 -14.28 10.23 -7.32
CA GLN A 61 -15.41 10.58 -6.45
C GLN A 61 -16.68 10.80 -7.25
N GLU A 62 -16.61 11.53 -8.35
CA GLU A 62 -17.74 11.79 -9.24
C GLU A 62 -18.21 10.49 -9.92
N LYS A 63 -17.26 9.69 -10.44
CA LYS A 63 -17.55 8.42 -11.13
C LYS A 63 -18.31 7.43 -10.25
N TYR A 64 -17.94 7.30 -9.00
CA TYR A 64 -18.53 6.30 -8.09
C TYR A 64 -19.59 6.86 -7.16
N GLY A 65 -19.78 8.17 -7.10
CA GLY A 65 -20.66 8.81 -6.14
C GLY A 65 -20.25 8.56 -4.68
N MET A 66 -18.96 8.34 -4.43
CA MET A 66 -18.44 7.99 -3.10
C MET A 66 -17.64 9.15 -2.50
N PRO A 67 -17.73 9.38 -1.18
CA PRO A 67 -16.86 10.34 -0.52
C PRO A 67 -15.41 9.88 -0.52
N CYS A 68 -14.49 10.82 -0.62
CA CYS A 68 -13.08 10.61 -0.36
C CYS A 68 -12.82 10.78 1.14
N LEU A 69 -12.15 9.80 1.75
CA LEU A 69 -11.66 9.84 3.11
C LEU A 69 -10.14 9.89 3.09
N ARG A 70 -9.58 11.04 3.50
CA ARG A 70 -8.13 11.27 3.50
C ARG A 70 -7.56 10.99 4.89
N VAL A 71 -6.47 10.24 4.92
CA VAL A 71 -5.68 10.05 6.14
C VAL A 71 -4.54 11.05 6.12
N ASP A 72 -4.46 11.89 7.13
CA ASP A 72 -3.43 12.88 7.30
C ASP A 72 -2.68 12.68 8.62
N LEU A 73 -1.36 12.82 8.57
CA LEU A 73 -0.51 12.77 9.76
C LEU A 73 -0.43 14.12 10.50
N TYR A 74 -0.83 15.22 9.83
CA TYR A 74 -0.70 16.58 10.36
C TYR A 74 -1.89 17.46 9.95
N TYR A 75 -2.31 18.36 10.83
CA TYR A 75 -3.44 19.28 10.62
C TYR A 75 -3.29 20.23 9.41
N HIS A 76 -2.07 20.55 9.00
CA HIS A 76 -1.85 21.49 7.90
C HIS A 76 -2.15 20.94 6.50
N TYR A 77 -2.45 19.65 6.38
CA TYR A 77 -2.90 19.05 5.11
C TYR A 77 -4.42 19.11 4.88
N VAL A 78 -5.19 19.58 5.86
CA VAL A 78 -6.68 19.64 5.84
C VAL A 78 -7.25 20.60 4.78
N VAL A 79 -6.44 21.32 4.03
CA VAL A 79 -6.88 22.22 2.94
C VAL A 79 -7.40 21.49 1.69
N LYS A 80 -7.19 20.19 1.57
CA LYS A 80 -7.63 19.39 0.43
C LYS A 80 -9.11 19.01 0.56
N LYS A 81 -9.83 18.90 -0.58
CA LYS A 81 -11.23 18.46 -0.58
C LYS A 81 -11.36 17.02 -0.08
N GLY A 82 -12.36 16.75 0.72
CA GLY A 82 -12.69 15.44 1.28
C GLY A 82 -12.94 15.48 2.78
N LYS A 83 -13.29 14.33 3.35
CA LYS A 83 -13.29 14.13 4.79
C LYS A 83 -11.90 13.74 5.24
N HIS A 84 -11.44 14.29 6.34
CA HIS A 84 -10.10 14.06 6.87
C HIS A 84 -10.15 13.25 8.16
N VAL A 85 -9.30 12.24 8.26
CA VAL A 85 -8.99 11.52 9.49
C VAL A 85 -7.55 11.85 9.84
N ILE A 86 -7.40 12.59 10.93
CA ILE A 86 -6.10 13.13 11.34
C ILE A 86 -5.50 12.23 12.41
N CYS A 87 -4.27 11.78 12.19
CA CYS A 87 -3.50 10.96 13.11
C CYS A 87 -4.30 9.75 13.67
N PRO A 88 -4.90 8.88 12.81
CA PRO A 88 -5.55 7.69 13.32
C PRO A 88 -4.55 6.82 14.09
N THR A 89 -5.04 6.12 15.12
CA THR A 89 -4.24 5.07 15.76
C THR A 89 -3.90 3.96 14.75
N PRO A 90 -2.89 3.12 15.00
CA PRO A 90 -2.61 1.97 14.13
C PRO A 90 -3.83 1.06 13.93
N GLY A 91 -4.63 0.82 14.98
CA GLY A 91 -5.85 0.01 14.89
C GLY A 91 -6.95 0.68 14.06
N GLN A 92 -7.14 1.99 14.20
CA GLN A 92 -8.06 2.76 13.36
C GLN A 92 -7.59 2.78 11.89
N PHE A 93 -6.28 2.86 11.65
CA PHE A 93 -5.73 2.79 10.30
C PHE A 93 -6.05 1.44 9.62
N ILE A 94 -5.94 0.33 10.36
CA ILE A 94 -6.36 -1.00 9.90
C ILE A 94 -7.85 -1.00 9.54
N SER A 95 -8.70 -0.46 10.41
CA SER A 95 -10.15 -0.36 10.17
C SER A 95 -10.47 0.44 8.91
N LEU A 96 -9.78 1.57 8.70
CA LEU A 96 -9.92 2.40 7.51
C LEU A 96 -9.60 1.64 6.22
N ILE A 97 -8.53 0.85 6.21
CA ILE A 97 -8.13 0.06 5.05
C ILE A 97 -9.10 -1.09 4.81
N LYS A 98 -9.43 -1.83 5.86
CA LYS A 98 -10.33 -2.99 5.81
C LYS A 98 -11.68 -2.64 5.20
N ASN A 99 -12.25 -1.50 5.56
CA ASN A 99 -13.59 -1.09 5.16
C ASN A 99 -13.63 -0.22 3.88
N ALA A 100 -12.50 0.19 3.31
CA ALA A 100 -12.47 0.95 2.07
C ALA A 100 -12.95 0.13 0.86
N ASP A 101 -13.71 0.76 -0.05
CA ASP A 101 -14.05 0.18 -1.35
C ASP A 101 -12.89 0.28 -2.34
N TYR A 102 -12.24 1.44 -2.35
CA TYR A 102 -11.09 1.75 -3.19
C TYR A 102 -10.00 2.43 -2.39
N ILE A 103 -8.74 2.22 -2.78
CA ILE A 103 -7.58 2.88 -2.16
C ILE A 103 -6.74 3.54 -3.24
N VAL A 104 -6.36 4.80 -3.01
CA VAL A 104 -5.42 5.54 -3.85
C VAL A 104 -4.31 6.11 -2.97
N SER A 105 -3.06 5.78 -3.27
CA SER A 105 -1.95 6.19 -2.42
C SER A 105 -0.62 6.30 -3.17
N ASP A 106 0.26 7.18 -2.69
CA ASP A 106 1.67 7.26 -3.04
C ASP A 106 2.59 6.68 -1.95
N SER A 107 2.01 5.95 -1.00
CA SER A 107 2.72 5.33 0.13
C SER A 107 3.01 3.86 -0.13
N PHE A 108 4.26 3.45 0.10
CA PHE A 108 4.64 2.04 0.08
C PHE A 108 3.81 1.20 1.08
N HIS A 109 3.70 1.64 2.33
CA HIS A 109 2.96 0.87 3.34
C HIS A 109 1.46 0.77 3.03
N MET A 110 0.85 1.84 2.49
CA MET A 110 -0.55 1.76 2.07
C MET A 110 -0.72 0.76 0.91
N THR A 111 0.22 0.73 -0.04
CA THR A 111 0.24 -0.30 -1.11
C THR A 111 0.31 -1.71 -0.52
N VAL A 112 1.23 -1.94 0.42
CA VAL A 112 1.39 -3.22 1.12
C VAL A 112 0.10 -3.63 1.84
N PHE A 113 -0.49 -2.75 2.61
CA PHE A 113 -1.76 -3.04 3.31
C PHE A 113 -2.93 -3.24 2.34
N SER A 114 -2.97 -2.52 1.21
CA SER A 114 -3.98 -2.75 0.17
C SER A 114 -3.91 -4.19 -0.37
N ILE A 115 -2.70 -4.72 -0.54
CA ILE A 115 -2.46 -6.09 -0.96
C ILE A 115 -2.88 -7.07 0.14
N ILE A 116 -2.43 -6.88 1.39
CA ILE A 116 -2.76 -7.75 2.53
C ILE A 116 -4.28 -7.83 2.73
N PHE A 117 -4.99 -6.72 2.61
CA PHE A 117 -6.44 -6.65 2.80
C PHE A 117 -7.26 -6.93 1.53
N ASN A 118 -6.61 -7.38 0.43
CA ASN A 118 -7.25 -7.74 -0.83
C ASN A 118 -8.13 -6.61 -1.39
N LYS A 119 -7.62 -5.38 -1.40
CA LYS A 119 -8.37 -4.19 -1.82
C LYS A 119 -8.21 -3.87 -3.30
N LYS A 120 -9.19 -3.20 -3.88
CA LYS A 120 -9.02 -2.50 -5.16
C LYS A 120 -8.21 -1.25 -4.91
N PHE A 121 -7.04 -1.13 -5.53
CA PHE A 121 -6.14 -0.02 -5.26
C PHE A 121 -5.40 0.46 -6.50
N ILE A 122 -4.92 1.68 -6.40
CA ILE A 122 -3.93 2.28 -7.29
C ILE A 122 -2.80 2.85 -6.45
N SER A 123 -1.58 2.49 -6.83
CA SER A 123 -0.36 3.08 -6.30
C SER A 123 0.18 4.12 -7.27
N ILE A 124 0.50 5.29 -6.75
CA ILE A 124 1.02 6.42 -7.51
C ILE A 124 2.47 6.62 -7.11
N TYR A 125 3.36 6.77 -8.11
CA TYR A 125 4.75 7.06 -7.82
C TYR A 125 4.91 8.54 -7.49
N SER A 126 5.69 8.85 -6.47
CA SER A 126 6.06 10.23 -6.20
C SER A 126 6.99 10.73 -7.32
N GLN A 127 6.94 12.02 -7.60
CA GLN A 127 7.87 12.64 -8.58
C GLN A 127 9.33 12.66 -8.08
N ASN A 128 9.53 12.39 -6.81
CA ASN A 128 10.83 12.31 -6.14
C ASN A 128 11.20 10.83 -5.89
N SER A 129 12.38 10.45 -6.20
CA SER A 129 13.06 9.18 -6.38
C SER A 129 13.01 8.12 -5.26
N PHE A 130 11.90 7.71 -4.71
CA PHE A 130 11.84 6.57 -3.77
C PHE A 130 10.79 5.52 -4.15
N ASN A 131 10.51 5.41 -5.45
CA ASN A 131 9.46 4.53 -5.98
C ASN A 131 9.86 3.06 -6.07
N ASP A 132 11.16 2.75 -5.94
CA ASP A 132 11.72 1.40 -6.08
C ASP A 132 11.02 0.38 -5.18
N ARG A 133 10.63 0.77 -3.96
CA ARG A 133 9.94 -0.14 -3.04
C ARG A 133 8.56 -0.54 -3.55
N ILE A 134 7.79 0.44 -4.05
CA ILE A 134 6.46 0.19 -4.63
C ILE A 134 6.61 -0.62 -5.92
N ALA A 135 7.50 -0.21 -6.82
CA ALA A 135 7.76 -0.92 -8.08
C ALA A 135 8.17 -2.38 -7.84
N ASN A 136 9.07 -2.62 -6.88
CA ASN A 136 9.55 -3.96 -6.58
C ASN A 136 8.44 -4.85 -6.02
N ILE A 137 7.62 -4.38 -5.07
CA ILE A 137 6.54 -5.20 -4.51
C ILE A 137 5.46 -5.50 -5.55
N LEU A 138 5.08 -4.54 -6.38
CA LEU A 138 4.13 -4.75 -7.46
C LEU A 138 4.66 -5.77 -8.47
N LYS A 139 5.93 -5.66 -8.87
CA LYS A 139 6.58 -6.61 -9.77
C LYS A 139 6.67 -8.03 -9.18
N TRP A 140 6.99 -8.15 -7.89
CA TRP A 140 7.09 -9.47 -7.24
C TRP A 140 5.76 -10.21 -7.18
N LEU A 141 4.65 -9.47 -7.18
CA LEU A 141 3.30 -10.00 -7.05
C LEU A 141 2.49 -9.96 -8.36
N ASP A 142 3.14 -9.62 -9.48
CA ASP A 142 2.49 -9.50 -10.81
C ASP A 142 1.33 -8.49 -10.79
N LEU A 143 1.59 -7.33 -10.19
CA LEU A 143 0.62 -6.25 -9.96
C LEU A 143 1.07 -4.90 -10.54
N GLU A 144 2.00 -4.89 -11.54
CA GLU A 144 2.52 -3.66 -12.12
C GLU A 144 1.42 -2.79 -12.72
N ASP A 145 0.32 -3.40 -13.16
CA ASP A 145 -0.86 -2.69 -13.65
C ASP A 145 -1.57 -1.85 -12.56
N ARG A 146 -1.22 -2.03 -11.28
CA ARG A 146 -1.75 -1.20 -10.18
C ARG A 146 -1.03 0.13 -10.01
N HIS A 147 0.04 0.37 -10.76
CA HIS A 147 0.65 1.68 -10.88
C HIS A 147 0.10 2.43 -12.09
N LEU A 148 -0.22 3.72 -11.93
CA LEU A 148 -0.59 4.58 -13.05
C LEU A 148 0.60 5.41 -13.52
N GLU A 149 0.95 5.24 -14.79
CA GLU A 149 1.91 6.14 -15.47
C GLU A 149 1.25 7.48 -15.85
N GLN A 150 -0.04 7.43 -16.19
CA GLN A 150 -0.84 8.58 -16.59
C GLN A 150 -2.15 8.64 -15.80
N TYR A 151 -2.50 9.83 -15.32
CA TYR A 151 -3.68 10.06 -14.48
C TYR A 151 -5.00 10.19 -15.27
N ASN A 152 -5.09 9.59 -16.45
CA ASN A 152 -6.29 9.59 -17.30
C ASN A 152 -6.95 8.22 -17.42
N ASP A 153 -6.37 7.18 -16.84
CA ASP A 153 -7.00 5.85 -16.77
C ASP A 153 -7.79 5.68 -15.48
N TYR A 154 -9.10 5.89 -15.56
CA TYR A 154 -10.04 5.71 -14.46
C TYR A 154 -10.67 4.33 -14.42
N SER A 155 -10.26 3.42 -15.28
CA SER A 155 -10.79 2.05 -15.36
C SER A 155 -9.91 1.02 -14.69
N THR A 156 -8.61 1.26 -14.63
CA THR A 156 -7.64 0.31 -14.05
C THR A 156 -7.94 -0.03 -12.60
N ILE A 157 -8.46 0.91 -11.81
CA ILE A 157 -8.82 0.63 -10.41
C ILE A 157 -9.96 -0.40 -10.29
N ASP A 158 -10.80 -0.54 -11.33
CA ASP A 158 -11.91 -1.52 -11.37
C ASP A 158 -11.47 -2.91 -11.82
N LYS A 159 -10.33 -3.02 -12.52
CA LYS A 159 -9.82 -4.31 -12.98
C LYS A 159 -9.70 -5.28 -11.81
N ASN A 160 -10.19 -6.48 -12.02
CA ASN A 160 -10.15 -7.49 -10.97
C ASN A 160 -8.72 -7.93 -10.68
N ILE A 161 -8.38 -8.05 -9.40
CA ILE A 161 -7.12 -8.60 -8.94
C ILE A 161 -7.39 -10.05 -8.52
N ASN A 162 -6.62 -10.99 -9.08
CA ASN A 162 -6.72 -12.37 -8.66
C ASN A 162 -5.97 -12.59 -7.34
N TYR A 163 -6.62 -12.23 -6.24
CA TYR A 163 -6.01 -12.33 -4.91
C TYR A 163 -5.69 -13.76 -4.47
N THR A 164 -6.30 -14.78 -5.07
CA THR A 164 -5.89 -16.17 -4.82
C THR A 164 -4.46 -16.42 -5.28
N VAL A 165 -4.10 -15.91 -6.45
CA VAL A 165 -2.73 -15.99 -6.98
C VAL A 165 -1.77 -15.10 -6.19
N VAL A 166 -2.15 -13.85 -5.96
CA VAL A 166 -1.34 -12.86 -5.22
C VAL A 166 -1.01 -13.36 -3.81
N ASN A 167 -2.01 -13.85 -3.07
CA ASN A 167 -1.81 -14.37 -1.72
C ASN A 167 -0.88 -15.59 -1.72
N LYS A 168 -1.02 -16.49 -2.70
CA LYS A 168 -0.12 -17.65 -2.84
C LYS A 168 1.32 -17.23 -3.10
N LEU A 169 1.54 -16.24 -3.98
CA LEU A 169 2.87 -15.69 -4.25
C LEU A 169 3.46 -15.05 -2.97
N LEU A 170 2.65 -14.30 -2.25
CA LEU A 170 3.06 -13.67 -1.00
C LEU A 170 3.45 -14.70 0.06
N ASP A 171 2.64 -15.74 0.24
CA ASP A 171 2.93 -16.83 1.18
C ASP A 171 4.23 -17.56 0.83
N THR A 172 4.45 -17.84 -0.46
CA THR A 172 5.69 -18.47 -0.93
C THR A 172 6.90 -17.58 -0.59
N LYS A 173 6.82 -16.30 -0.88
CA LYS A 173 7.89 -15.34 -0.56
C LYS A 173 8.15 -15.22 0.94
N ASN A 174 7.09 -15.20 1.74
CA ASN A 174 7.22 -15.19 3.21
C ASN A 174 7.92 -16.42 3.75
N GLN A 175 7.63 -17.61 3.21
CA GLN A 175 8.28 -18.85 3.60
C GLN A 175 9.77 -18.83 3.22
N GLU A 176 10.11 -18.42 1.99
CA GLU A 176 11.49 -18.28 1.54
C GLU A 176 12.29 -17.34 2.47
N MET A 177 11.72 -16.17 2.81
CA MET A 177 12.39 -15.18 3.66
C MET A 177 12.55 -15.65 5.10
N ARG A 178 11.54 -16.35 5.66
CA ARG A 178 11.64 -16.94 7.01
C ARG A 178 12.72 -18.02 7.06
N SER A 179 12.84 -18.85 6.03
CA SER A 179 13.89 -19.86 5.94
C SER A 179 15.27 -19.22 5.89
N LEU A 180 15.45 -18.21 5.01
CA LEU A 180 16.70 -17.45 4.91
C LEU A 180 17.10 -16.80 6.24
N LEU A 181 16.15 -16.15 6.92
CA LEU A 181 16.40 -15.50 8.20
C LEU A 181 16.81 -16.52 9.27
N ASN A 182 16.11 -17.67 9.34
CA ASN A 182 16.45 -18.75 10.28
C ASN A 182 17.85 -19.32 10.04
N GLU A 183 18.27 -19.47 8.78
CA GLU A 183 19.64 -19.89 8.46
C GLU A 183 20.67 -18.86 8.95
N LYS A 184 20.43 -17.57 8.68
CA LYS A 184 21.34 -16.51 9.13
C LYS A 184 21.44 -16.41 10.64
N ILE A 185 20.33 -16.55 11.36
CA ILE A 185 20.34 -16.55 12.84
C ILE A 185 21.17 -17.73 13.39
N LYS A 186 21.04 -18.92 12.80
CA LYS A 186 21.84 -20.08 13.22
C LYS A 186 23.33 -19.92 13.00
N LEU A 187 23.74 -19.07 12.04
CA LEU A 187 25.15 -18.78 11.78
C LEU A 187 25.75 -17.76 12.77
N LEU A 188 24.91 -17.05 13.51
CA LEU A 188 25.33 -16.03 14.48
C LEU A 188 25.37 -16.54 15.93
N GLY A 189 24.83 -17.71 16.20
CA GLY A 189 24.83 -18.38 17.52
C GLY A 189 25.63 -19.62 17.56
#